data_61c4fba62ae962c883b4b51ddb29a282
#
_entry.id   61c4fba62ae962c883b4b51ddb29a282
#
_cell.length_a   1.000
_cell.length_b   1.000
_cell.length_c   1.000
_cell.angle_alpha   90.00
_cell.angle_beta   90.00
_cell.angle_gamma   90.00
#
_symmetry.space_group_name_H-M   'P 1'
#
loop_
_entity.id
_entity.type
_entity.pdbx_description
1 polymer ?
#
loop_
_entity_poly.entity_id
_entity_poly.type
_entity_poly.pdbx_seq_one_letter_code
_entity_poly.pdbx_strand_id
1 'polypeptide(L)'
;MNPTRDFIMNQTMLRITNPKQSVAFYQDVLGMTLLDQFDFPEMSFTLYFMGYPSSEIPADPAERAKWVFEQTGLIELTHNWGTETDETAGYHNGNEEPRGFGHIGISVP
;
A
#
# COMPACT_ATOMS: atom_id res chain seq x y z
N MET A 1 22.43 -24.51 3.65
CA MET A 1 21.37 -23.72 4.38
C MET A 1 21.20 -22.35 3.75
N ASN A 2 19.97 -21.92 3.53
CA ASN A 2 19.68 -20.59 3.00
C ASN A 2 19.12 -19.73 4.13
N PRO A 3 19.89 -18.73 4.63
CA PRO A 3 19.42 -17.91 5.75
C PRO A 3 18.24 -16.99 5.41
N THR A 4 17.92 -16.81 4.13
CA THR A 4 16.82 -15.94 3.70
C THR A 4 15.56 -16.70 3.27
N ARG A 5 15.54 -18.03 3.46
CA ARG A 5 14.43 -18.85 2.95
C ARG A 5 13.07 -18.48 3.54
N ASP A 6 13.07 -17.87 4.74
CA ASP A 6 11.83 -17.45 5.40
C ASP A 6 11.52 -15.97 5.17
N PHE A 7 12.30 -15.29 4.35
CA PHE A 7 12.00 -13.91 3.97
C PHE A 7 10.80 -13.90 3.03
N ILE A 8 9.97 -12.88 3.16
CA ILE A 8 8.79 -12.72 2.29
C ILE A 8 8.83 -11.34 1.64
N MET A 9 8.25 -11.26 0.45
CA MET A 9 8.01 -9.96 -0.19
C MET A 9 6.70 -9.42 0.38
N ASN A 10 6.81 -8.55 1.39
CA ASN A 10 5.65 -8.05 2.11
C ASN A 10 4.89 -7.00 1.30
N GLN A 11 5.60 -5.99 0.79
CA GLN A 11 4.91 -4.83 0.24
C GLN A 11 5.70 -4.11 -0.84
N THR A 12 4.95 -3.40 -1.68
CA THR A 12 5.48 -2.40 -2.60
C THR A 12 4.79 -1.09 -2.28
N MET A 13 5.56 -0.01 -2.13
CA MET A 13 5.01 1.29 -1.78
C MET A 13 4.76 2.12 -3.01
N LEU A 14 3.59 2.76 -3.06
CA LEU A 14 3.22 3.74 -4.07
C LEU A 14 2.73 5.00 -3.38
N ARG A 15 3.11 6.16 -3.91
CA ARG A 15 2.57 7.42 -3.42
C ARG A 15 1.26 7.74 -4.12
N ILE A 16 0.31 8.28 -3.36
CA ILE A 16 -1.02 8.65 -3.86
C ILE A 16 -1.31 10.10 -3.49
N THR A 17 -2.16 10.76 -4.28
CA THR A 17 -2.52 12.14 -4.00
C THR A 17 -3.80 12.26 -3.18
N ASN A 18 -4.75 11.35 -3.35
CA ASN A 18 -6.04 11.39 -2.66
C ASN A 18 -6.41 10.00 -2.15
N PRO A 19 -6.30 9.76 -0.83
CA PRO A 19 -6.54 8.43 -0.27
C PRO A 19 -7.97 7.95 -0.46
N LYS A 20 -8.95 8.85 -0.43
CA LYS A 20 -10.35 8.46 -0.62
C LYS A 20 -10.55 7.82 -2.00
N GLN A 21 -9.97 8.41 -3.03
CA GLN A 21 -10.06 7.88 -4.39
C GLN A 21 -9.23 6.62 -4.57
N SER A 22 -8.00 6.62 -4.08
CA SER A 22 -7.09 5.50 -4.27
C SER A 22 -7.54 4.27 -3.49
N VAL A 23 -7.91 4.43 -2.22
CA VAL A 23 -8.41 3.30 -1.41
C VAL A 23 -9.66 2.72 -2.05
N ALA A 24 -10.59 3.59 -2.52
CA ALA A 24 -11.80 3.12 -3.20
C ALA A 24 -11.47 2.33 -4.47
N PHE A 25 -10.46 2.75 -5.24
CA PHE A 25 -10.04 2.02 -6.43
C PHE A 25 -9.58 0.60 -6.08
N TYR A 26 -8.69 0.49 -5.10
CA TYR A 26 -8.17 -0.83 -4.72
C TYR A 26 -9.25 -1.73 -4.10
N GLN A 27 -10.21 -1.15 -3.37
CA GLN A 27 -11.31 -1.92 -2.81
C GLN A 27 -12.37 -2.29 -3.84
N ASP A 28 -12.85 -1.30 -4.59
CA ASP A 28 -14.05 -1.49 -5.43
C ASP A 28 -13.72 -2.10 -6.79
N VAL A 29 -12.55 -1.79 -7.34
CA VAL A 29 -12.13 -2.31 -8.65
C VAL A 29 -11.33 -3.60 -8.50
N LEU A 30 -10.34 -3.62 -7.61
CA LEU A 30 -9.45 -4.76 -7.46
C LEU A 30 -9.87 -5.72 -6.35
N GLY A 31 -10.88 -5.38 -5.57
CA GLY A 31 -11.40 -6.25 -4.50
C GLY A 31 -10.45 -6.45 -3.34
N MET A 32 -9.50 -5.54 -3.15
CA MET A 32 -8.60 -5.61 -2.00
C MET A 32 -9.29 -5.14 -0.73
N THR A 33 -8.70 -5.48 0.40
CA THR A 33 -9.14 -5.03 1.72
C THR A 33 -8.10 -4.07 2.29
N LEU A 34 -8.56 -3.02 2.96
CA LEU A 34 -7.66 -2.17 3.75
C LEU A 34 -7.30 -2.97 5.01
N LEU A 35 -6.04 -3.42 5.08
CA LEU A 35 -5.59 -4.32 6.14
C LEU A 35 -5.16 -3.57 7.39
N ASP A 36 -4.53 -2.41 7.22
CA ASP A 36 -4.14 -1.56 8.33
C ASP A 36 -3.83 -0.15 7.83
N GLN A 37 -3.80 0.78 8.75
CA GLN A 37 -3.53 2.19 8.47
C GLN A 37 -2.68 2.76 9.60
N PHE A 38 -1.62 3.47 9.23
CA PHE A 38 -0.72 4.10 10.19
C PHE A 38 -0.59 5.58 9.89
N ASP A 39 -0.91 6.42 10.88
CA ASP A 39 -0.79 7.87 10.78
C ASP A 39 0.49 8.34 11.45
N PHE A 40 1.24 9.22 10.77
CA PHE A 40 2.47 9.81 11.28
C PHE A 40 2.34 11.33 11.25
N PRO A 41 1.60 11.91 12.22
CA PRO A 41 1.31 13.35 12.20
C PRO A 41 2.56 14.22 12.30
N GLU A 42 3.60 13.74 12.95
CA GLU A 42 4.86 14.48 13.07
C GLU A 42 5.54 14.67 11.71
N MET A 43 5.29 13.75 10.78
CA MET A 43 5.86 13.80 9.41
C MET A 43 4.80 14.09 8.35
N SER A 44 3.56 14.30 8.77
CA SER A 44 2.43 14.65 7.90
C SER A 44 2.17 13.66 6.77
N PHE A 45 2.18 12.36 7.10
CA PHE A 45 1.78 11.33 6.13
C PHE A 45 1.04 10.19 6.81
N THR A 46 0.30 9.44 5.98
CA THR A 46 -0.42 8.24 6.38
C THR A 46 -0.09 7.10 5.43
N LEU A 47 0.02 5.90 5.98
CA LEU A 47 0.22 4.65 5.22
C LEU A 47 -1.06 3.84 5.23
N TYR A 48 -1.47 3.35 4.06
CA TYR A 48 -2.62 2.46 3.89
C TYR A 48 -2.13 1.15 3.30
N PHE A 49 -2.28 0.05 4.03
CA PHE A 49 -1.88 -1.27 3.55
C PHE A 49 -3.07 -1.98 2.91
N MET A 50 -2.98 -2.21 1.60
CA MET A 50 -4.03 -2.84 0.81
C MET A 50 -3.57 -4.23 0.37
N GLY A 51 -4.48 -5.18 0.34
CA GLY A 51 -4.14 -6.51 -0.14
C GLY A 51 -5.28 -7.50 -0.03
N TYR A 52 -4.95 -8.76 -0.32
CA TYR A 52 -5.88 -9.89 -0.19
C TYR A 52 -5.46 -10.68 1.05
N PRO A 53 -6.21 -10.57 2.16
CA PRO A 53 -5.77 -11.21 3.41
C PRO A 53 -5.80 -12.73 3.30
N SER A 54 -4.77 -13.38 3.85
CA SER A 54 -4.64 -14.84 3.85
C SER A 54 -5.35 -15.48 5.06
N SER A 55 -5.74 -14.68 6.02
CA SER A 55 -6.38 -15.12 7.25
C SER A 55 -7.27 -14.02 7.79
N GLU A 56 -7.95 -14.29 8.91
CA GLU A 56 -8.76 -13.29 9.58
C GLU A 56 -7.88 -12.12 10.06
N ILE A 57 -8.35 -10.90 9.83
CA ILE A 57 -7.62 -9.69 10.23
C ILE A 57 -7.79 -9.51 11.74
N PRO A 58 -6.69 -9.43 12.51
CA PRO A 58 -6.80 -9.23 13.95
C PRO A 58 -7.52 -7.93 14.30
N ALA A 59 -8.41 -8.00 15.29
CA ALA A 59 -9.13 -6.83 15.77
C ALA A 59 -8.27 -5.94 16.66
N ASP A 60 -7.34 -6.54 17.41
CA ASP A 60 -6.44 -5.79 18.28
C ASP A 60 -5.42 -5.01 17.45
N PRO A 61 -5.29 -3.68 17.67
CA PRO A 61 -4.39 -2.87 16.85
C PRO A 61 -2.92 -3.29 16.91
N ALA A 62 -2.42 -3.71 18.06
CA ALA A 62 -1.02 -4.13 18.21
C ALA A 62 -0.78 -5.45 17.48
N GLU A 63 -1.71 -6.40 17.58
CA GLU A 63 -1.63 -7.67 16.88
C GLU A 63 -1.77 -7.48 15.37
N ARG A 64 -2.66 -6.59 14.94
CA ARG A 64 -2.86 -6.30 13.53
C ARG A 64 -1.63 -5.66 12.90
N ALA A 65 -0.98 -4.73 13.60
CA ALA A 65 0.24 -4.10 13.11
C ALA A 65 1.36 -5.13 12.89
N LYS A 66 1.45 -6.13 13.76
CA LYS A 66 2.40 -7.21 13.59
C LYS A 66 2.00 -8.14 12.45
N TRP A 67 0.71 -8.49 12.39
CA TRP A 67 0.16 -9.39 11.40
C TRP A 67 0.31 -8.85 9.96
N VAL A 68 0.14 -7.54 9.76
CA VAL A 68 0.19 -6.96 8.42
C VAL A 68 1.58 -7.14 7.79
N PHE A 69 2.64 -7.15 8.59
CA PHE A 69 3.99 -7.39 8.09
C PHE A 69 4.32 -8.86 7.86
N GLU A 70 3.39 -9.76 8.17
CA GLU A 70 3.51 -11.18 7.89
C GLU A 70 2.78 -11.58 6.60
N GLN A 71 2.07 -10.64 5.99
CA GLN A 71 1.34 -10.87 4.74
C GLN A 71 2.27 -10.70 3.54
N THR A 72 1.84 -11.19 2.37
CA THR A 72 2.60 -11.05 1.12
C THR A 72 1.77 -10.33 0.06
N GLY A 73 2.47 -9.71 -0.88
CA GLY A 73 1.81 -9.09 -2.03
C GLY A 73 0.97 -7.88 -1.68
N LEU A 74 1.36 -7.14 -0.64
CA LEU A 74 0.62 -5.95 -0.24
C LEU A 74 1.05 -4.74 -1.06
N ILE A 75 0.16 -3.78 -1.16
CA ILE A 75 0.46 -2.45 -1.67
C ILE A 75 0.35 -1.48 -0.52
N GLU A 76 1.44 -0.76 -0.24
CA GLU A 76 1.47 0.27 0.78
C GLU A 76 1.27 1.62 0.10
N LEU A 77 0.10 2.22 0.31
CA LEU A 77 -0.19 3.54 -0.26
C LEU A 77 0.27 4.61 0.73
N THR A 78 1.13 5.51 0.26
CA THR A 78 1.62 6.61 1.09
C THR A 78 0.95 7.91 0.66
N HIS A 79 0.21 8.52 1.59
CA HIS A 79 -0.43 9.80 1.39
C HIS A 79 0.32 10.89 2.15
N ASN A 80 0.97 11.79 1.44
CA ASN A 80 1.56 12.99 2.04
C ASN A 80 0.46 14.03 2.17
N TRP A 81 0.16 14.45 3.41
CA TRP A 81 -0.99 15.28 3.70
C TRP A 81 -0.97 16.60 2.92
N GLY A 82 -2.11 16.95 2.37
CA GLY A 82 -2.28 18.18 1.59
C GLY A 82 -2.33 17.96 0.08
N THR A 83 -1.84 16.82 -0.42
CA THR A 83 -1.85 16.57 -1.87
C THR A 83 -3.28 16.45 -2.42
N GLU A 84 -4.23 16.04 -1.59
CA GLU A 84 -5.62 15.86 -2.02
C GLU A 84 -6.32 17.17 -2.39
N THR A 85 -5.79 18.30 -1.92
CA THR A 85 -6.34 19.63 -2.24
C THR A 85 -5.41 20.44 -3.12
N ASP A 86 -4.28 19.88 -3.55
CA ASP A 86 -3.29 20.55 -4.39
C ASP A 86 -3.48 20.10 -5.84
N GLU A 87 -4.04 20.96 -6.68
CA GLU A 87 -4.32 20.65 -8.08
C GLU A 87 -3.04 20.38 -8.90
N THR A 88 -1.88 20.82 -8.40
CA THR A 88 -0.60 20.58 -9.08
C THR A 88 0.07 19.30 -8.63
N ALA A 89 -0.47 18.63 -7.59
CA ALA A 89 0.13 17.41 -7.07
C ALA A 89 -0.03 16.25 -8.05
N GLY A 90 1.02 15.47 -8.19
CA GLY A 90 1.01 14.28 -9.01
C GLY A 90 2.34 13.57 -8.89
N TYR A 91 2.34 12.31 -9.30
CA TYR A 91 3.54 11.50 -9.24
C TYR A 91 3.80 10.87 -10.60
N HIS A 92 5.07 10.89 -11.00
CA HIS A 92 5.50 10.29 -12.25
C HIS A 92 5.33 8.78 -12.17
N ASN A 93 4.76 8.17 -13.21
CA ASN A 93 4.50 6.73 -13.20
C ASN A 93 5.71 5.88 -13.62
N GLY A 94 6.78 6.49 -14.06
CA GLY A 94 8.00 5.78 -14.45
C GLY A 94 8.01 5.22 -15.87
N ASN A 95 6.94 5.39 -16.63
CA ASN A 95 6.81 4.78 -17.96
C ASN A 95 7.13 5.74 -19.11
N GLU A 96 7.40 6.98 -18.79
CA GLU A 96 7.90 7.99 -19.73
C GLU A 96 9.22 8.51 -19.21
N GLU A 97 9.98 9.22 -20.03
CA GLU A 97 11.26 9.76 -19.59
C GLU A 97 11.09 10.77 -18.44
N PRO A 98 11.89 10.70 -17.37
CA PRO A 98 12.90 9.67 -17.09
C PRO A 98 12.26 8.36 -16.61
N ARG A 99 12.61 7.27 -17.25
CA ARG A 99 12.01 5.96 -16.94
C ARG A 99 12.55 5.38 -15.65
N GLY A 100 11.66 4.75 -14.88
CA GLY A 100 12.02 4.11 -13.63
C GLY A 100 11.05 2.99 -13.33
N PHE A 101 10.10 3.23 -12.43
CA PHE A 101 9.08 2.24 -12.09
C PHE A 101 8.28 1.82 -13.33
N GLY A 102 8.01 0.54 -13.46
CA GLY A 102 7.22 0.02 -14.57
C GLY A 102 5.77 -0.25 -14.17
N HIS A 103 5.55 -1.40 -13.53
CA HIS A 103 4.18 -1.80 -13.15
C HIS A 103 4.19 -2.83 -12.03
N ILE A 104 3.02 -3.09 -11.49
CA ILE A 104 2.75 -4.20 -10.58
C ILE A 104 1.75 -5.11 -11.27
N GLY A 105 1.97 -6.42 -11.19
CA GLY A 105 1.08 -7.41 -11.80
C GLY A 105 0.22 -8.12 -10.76
N ILE A 106 -1.04 -8.33 -11.11
CA ILE A 106 -1.97 -9.14 -10.32
C ILE A 106 -2.45 -10.27 -11.21
N SER A 107 -2.21 -11.50 -10.76
CA SER A 107 -2.66 -12.67 -11.49
C SER A 107 -4.11 -12.99 -11.12
N VAL A 108 -4.94 -13.20 -12.11
CA VAL A 108 -6.35 -13.51 -11.92
C VAL A 108 -6.69 -14.85 -12.58
N PRO A 109 -7.73 -15.57 -12.10
CA PRO A 109 -8.13 -16.85 -12.71
C PRO A 109 -8.72 -16.69 -14.11
#